data_29cda14d1c49d102fb0c2b24c632acec
#
_entry.id   29cda14d1c49d102fb0c2b24c632acec
#
_cell.length_a   1.000
_cell.length_b   1.000
_cell.length_c   1.000
_cell.angle_alpha   90.00
_cell.angle_beta   90.00
_cell.angle_gamma   90.00
#
_symmetry.space_group_name_H-M   'P 1'
#
loop_
_entity.id
_entity.type
_entity.pdbx_description
1 polymer ?
#
loop_
_entity_poly.entity_id
_entity_poly.type
_entity_poly.pdbx_seq_one_letter_code
_entity_poly.pdbx_strand_id
1 'polypeptide(L)'
;MKHPHLFAVAVAASSFLSLHAQVGPIFENGQAQKVPAFENPKEWIREDLWVETEFDTDGDGVLDRMHVDVTRPAQTNEGLKLPVIYESSPYYAGTAGNDRDLFWNVSHEIGEVPAPPRHPEVVRKGQRPIISNSQVFTWVPRGYIVVHSSSPGTGLSDGSPTVGGDNESLAPKAVIEWLAGKDNGYVERTGDQKVQAFWSTGKVGMTGTSYNGTIPLAAATTGVEALKAIIPVAPNTSYYHYYRSNG
;
A
#
# COMPACT_ATOMS: atom_id res chain seq x y z
N MET A 1 -15.64 52.25 62.27
CA MET A 1 -15.51 50.83 61.71
C MET A 1 -15.60 50.92 60.18
N LYS A 2 -14.47 50.70 59.49
CA LYS A 2 -14.40 50.79 58.06
C LYS A 2 -14.31 49.32 57.53
N HIS A 3 -15.29 48.89 56.70
CA HIS A 3 -15.30 47.63 56.08
C HIS A 3 -14.47 47.69 54.76
N PRO A 4 -13.55 46.75 54.47
CA PRO A 4 -12.87 46.69 53.18
C PRO A 4 -13.74 45.88 52.21
N HIS A 5 -14.02 46.44 51.04
CA HIS A 5 -14.63 45.74 49.91
C HIS A 5 -13.55 44.90 49.18
N LEU A 6 -13.72 43.58 49.24
CA LEU A 6 -12.95 42.66 48.40
C LEU A 6 -13.53 42.69 46.99
N PHE A 7 -12.75 43.13 46.01
CA PHE A 7 -13.04 42.94 44.59
C PHE A 7 -12.49 41.57 44.15
N ALA A 8 -13.38 40.64 43.83
CA ALA A 8 -13.01 39.40 43.18
C ALA A 8 -12.88 39.66 41.69
N VAL A 9 -11.66 39.55 41.14
CA VAL A 9 -11.40 39.56 39.70
C VAL A 9 -11.59 38.13 39.18
N ALA A 10 -12.68 37.89 38.45
CA ALA A 10 -12.90 36.65 37.73
C ALA A 10 -12.07 36.67 36.45
N VAL A 11 -11.00 35.87 36.40
CA VAL A 11 -10.24 35.60 35.17
C VAL A 11 -11.02 34.56 34.39
N ALA A 12 -11.70 34.98 33.32
CA ALA A 12 -12.28 34.07 32.34
C ALA A 12 -11.17 33.46 31.48
N ALA A 13 -10.84 32.23 31.74
CA ALA A 13 -9.97 31.45 30.87
C ALA A 13 -10.75 31.08 29.58
N SER A 14 -10.54 31.85 28.53
CA SER A 14 -11.05 31.55 27.19
C SER A 14 -10.26 30.37 26.63
N SER A 15 -10.79 29.18 26.76
CA SER A 15 -10.28 27.98 26.04
C SER A 15 -10.56 28.18 24.57
N PHE A 16 -9.56 28.62 23.81
CA PHE A 16 -9.58 28.53 22.36
C PHE A 16 -9.48 27.05 21.98
N LEU A 17 -10.61 26.37 21.85
CA LEU A 17 -10.72 25.15 21.08
C LEU A 17 -10.48 25.55 19.61
N SER A 18 -9.25 25.34 19.13
CA SER A 18 -8.96 25.38 17.72
C SER A 18 -9.77 24.25 17.07
N LEU A 19 -10.96 24.57 16.54
CA LEU A 19 -11.64 23.70 15.58
C LEU A 19 -10.73 23.64 14.34
N HIS A 20 -9.81 22.69 14.32
CA HIS A 20 -9.22 22.30 13.05
C HIS A 20 -10.35 21.68 12.24
N ALA A 21 -10.87 22.41 11.26
CA ALA A 21 -11.79 21.86 10.28
C ALA A 21 -11.12 20.62 9.71
N GLN A 22 -11.75 19.46 9.84
CA GLN A 22 -11.25 18.20 9.36
C GLN A 22 -11.16 18.31 7.84
N VAL A 23 -9.95 18.59 7.33
CA VAL A 23 -9.69 18.77 5.91
C VAL A 23 -9.63 17.37 5.30
N GLY A 24 -10.63 17.03 4.51
CA GLY A 24 -10.69 15.78 3.73
C GLY A 24 -10.49 16.02 2.24
N PRO A 25 -10.71 15.02 1.39
CA PRO A 25 -10.73 15.21 -0.07
C PRO A 25 -11.78 16.24 -0.48
N ILE A 26 -11.38 17.16 -1.36
CA ILE A 26 -12.25 18.20 -1.91
C ILE A 26 -12.61 17.83 -3.35
N PHE A 27 -13.89 17.93 -3.71
CA PHE A 27 -14.36 17.62 -5.05
C PHE A 27 -14.99 18.84 -5.71
N GLU A 28 -14.56 19.12 -6.94
CA GLU A 28 -15.18 20.11 -7.81
C GLU A 28 -15.48 19.46 -9.15
N ASN A 29 -16.72 19.58 -9.64
CA ASN A 29 -17.18 18.95 -10.88
C ASN A 29 -16.85 17.44 -10.96
N GLY A 30 -16.94 16.72 -9.84
CA GLY A 30 -16.65 15.29 -9.75
C GLY A 30 -15.16 14.92 -9.74
N GLN A 31 -14.26 15.90 -9.71
CA GLN A 31 -12.81 15.68 -9.68
C GLN A 31 -12.21 16.03 -8.30
N ALA A 32 -11.37 15.14 -7.77
CA ALA A 32 -10.64 15.42 -6.54
C ALA A 32 -9.60 16.52 -6.76
N GLN A 33 -9.70 17.59 -5.98
CA GLN A 33 -8.81 18.74 -6.06
C GLN A 33 -7.60 18.56 -5.15
N LYS A 34 -6.50 19.25 -5.47
CA LYS A 34 -5.37 19.34 -4.55
C LYS A 34 -5.76 20.20 -3.36
N VAL A 35 -5.33 19.75 -2.19
CA VAL A 35 -5.56 20.41 -0.90
C VAL A 35 -4.23 21.00 -0.43
N PRO A 36 -4.10 22.33 -0.30
CA PRO A 36 -2.82 22.97 0.04
C PRO A 36 -2.14 22.39 1.27
N ALA A 37 -2.92 21.96 2.28
CA ALA A 37 -2.39 21.34 3.49
C ALA A 37 -1.68 19.99 3.27
N PHE A 38 -1.84 19.35 2.10
CA PHE A 38 -1.29 18.04 1.79
C PHE A 38 -0.24 18.08 0.66
N GLU A 39 0.05 19.26 0.09
CA GLU A 39 0.90 19.35 -1.10
C GLU A 39 2.41 19.23 -0.83
N ASN A 40 2.86 19.40 0.42
CA ASN A 40 4.29 19.37 0.74
C ASN A 40 4.81 17.92 0.94
N PRO A 41 5.57 17.34 0.00
CA PRO A 41 6.06 15.97 0.12
C PRO A 41 7.03 15.73 1.28
N LYS A 42 7.64 16.80 1.83
CA LYS A 42 8.57 16.70 2.97
C LYS A 42 7.83 16.46 4.29
N GLU A 43 6.54 16.74 4.33
CA GLU A 43 5.68 16.53 5.49
C GLU A 43 4.94 15.20 5.43
N TRP A 44 5.01 14.46 4.32
CA TRP A 44 4.36 13.17 4.22
C TRP A 44 5.05 12.14 5.10
N ILE A 45 4.23 11.37 5.79
CA ILE A 45 4.67 10.22 6.56
C ILE A 45 4.76 9.03 5.62
N ARG A 46 5.89 8.32 5.68
CA ARG A 46 6.10 7.07 4.95
C ARG A 46 6.42 5.97 5.95
N GLU A 47 5.69 4.88 5.86
CA GLU A 47 5.83 3.73 6.75
C GLU A 47 5.98 2.46 5.93
N ASP A 48 6.86 1.61 6.39
CA ASP A 48 7.18 0.30 5.86
C ASP A 48 6.68 -0.72 6.85
N LEU A 49 5.66 -1.47 6.48
CA LEU A 49 4.91 -2.32 7.38
C LEU A 49 4.68 -3.70 6.75
N TRP A 50 4.26 -4.66 7.56
CA TRP A 50 3.94 -6.01 7.10
C TRP A 50 2.54 -6.40 7.55
N VAL A 51 1.74 -6.92 6.63
CA VAL A 51 0.37 -7.38 6.90
C VAL A 51 0.33 -8.89 6.81
N GLU A 52 -0.13 -9.55 7.87
CA GLU A 52 -0.28 -10.99 7.96
C GLU A 52 -1.44 -11.47 7.10
N THR A 53 -1.24 -12.57 6.41
CA THR A 53 -2.25 -13.23 5.59
C THR A 53 -2.85 -14.43 6.30
N GLU A 54 -3.80 -15.11 5.66
CA GLU A 54 -4.42 -16.35 6.14
C GLU A 54 -3.75 -17.62 5.59
N PHE A 55 -2.60 -17.49 4.90
CA PHE A 55 -1.91 -18.58 4.23
C PHE A 55 -0.40 -18.61 4.55
N ASP A 56 0.19 -19.80 4.36
CA ASP A 56 1.61 -20.11 4.38
C ASP A 56 1.92 -20.83 3.06
N THR A 57 2.51 -20.15 2.09
CA THR A 57 2.70 -20.66 0.74
C THR A 57 4.11 -21.19 0.47
N ASP A 58 5.08 -20.89 1.34
CA ASP A 58 6.43 -21.48 1.28
C ASP A 58 6.62 -22.67 2.21
N GLY A 59 5.64 -22.94 3.11
CA GLY A 59 5.59 -24.13 3.95
C GLY A 59 6.54 -24.09 5.14
N ASP A 60 6.92 -22.90 5.59
CA ASP A 60 7.83 -22.73 6.73
C ASP A 60 7.14 -22.82 8.10
N GLY A 61 5.81 -22.91 8.12
CA GLY A 61 4.96 -23.01 9.29
C GLY A 61 4.57 -21.67 9.91
N VAL A 62 4.86 -20.56 9.24
CA VAL A 62 4.47 -19.21 9.63
C VAL A 62 3.55 -18.62 8.55
N LEU A 63 2.52 -17.86 8.95
CA LEU A 63 1.68 -17.20 7.97
C LEU A 63 2.46 -16.11 7.23
N ASP A 64 2.30 -16.07 5.92
CA ASP A 64 2.99 -15.12 5.06
C ASP A 64 2.61 -13.68 5.39
N ARG A 65 3.58 -12.78 5.43
CA ARG A 65 3.37 -11.35 5.64
C ARG A 65 3.68 -10.56 4.38
N MET A 66 2.73 -9.75 3.97
CA MET A 66 2.86 -8.88 2.82
C MET A 66 3.51 -7.55 3.21
N HIS A 67 4.60 -7.21 2.54
CA HIS A 67 5.25 -5.92 2.69
C HIS A 67 4.39 -4.82 2.08
N VAL A 68 4.11 -3.77 2.85
CA VAL A 68 3.35 -2.60 2.43
C VAL A 68 4.13 -1.31 2.69
N ASP A 69 4.18 -0.43 1.70
CA ASP A 69 4.65 0.96 1.83
C ASP A 69 3.44 1.89 1.90
N VAL A 70 3.33 2.63 2.98
CA VAL A 70 2.24 3.57 3.24
C VAL A 70 2.76 4.99 3.12
N THR A 71 2.13 5.82 2.29
CA THR A 71 2.40 7.26 2.24
C THR A 71 1.11 8.03 2.57
N ARG A 72 1.19 8.92 3.55
CA ARG A 72 0.03 9.65 4.08
C ARG A 72 0.38 11.07 4.53
N PRO A 73 -0.58 12.02 4.52
CA PRO A 73 -0.39 13.35 5.07
C PRO A 73 -0.08 13.32 6.57
N ALA A 74 0.77 14.24 7.06
CA ALA A 74 1.15 14.32 8.48
C ALA A 74 -0.05 14.51 9.41
N GLN A 75 -1.09 15.21 8.96
CA GLN A 75 -2.33 15.47 9.72
C GLN A 75 -3.07 14.20 10.16
N THR A 76 -2.76 13.06 9.52
CA THR A 76 -3.30 11.76 9.95
C THR A 76 -2.78 11.31 11.30
N ASN A 77 -1.63 11.83 11.79
CA ASN A 77 -1.18 11.62 13.17
C ASN A 77 -1.98 12.44 14.19
N GLU A 78 -2.71 13.45 13.74
CA GLU A 78 -3.54 14.33 14.57
C GLU A 78 -5.02 13.87 14.60
N GLY A 79 -5.29 12.65 14.11
CA GLY A 79 -6.61 12.03 14.13
C GLY A 79 -7.42 12.17 12.83
N LEU A 80 -6.86 12.81 11.79
CA LEU A 80 -7.48 12.83 10.47
C LEU A 80 -7.49 11.40 9.89
N LYS A 81 -8.66 10.96 9.41
CA LYS A 81 -8.80 9.69 8.69
C LYS A 81 -9.12 9.95 7.23
N LEU A 82 -8.42 9.26 6.34
CA LEU A 82 -8.57 9.43 4.90
C LEU A 82 -8.84 8.10 4.19
N PRO A 83 -9.52 8.14 3.03
CA PRO A 83 -9.67 6.94 2.18
C PRO A 83 -8.34 6.55 1.55
N VAL A 84 -8.23 5.29 1.13
CA VAL A 84 -6.99 4.70 0.64
C VAL A 84 -7.08 4.42 -0.85
N ILE A 85 -6.01 4.77 -1.58
CA ILE A 85 -5.70 4.27 -2.92
C ILE A 85 -4.63 3.20 -2.76
N TYR A 86 -4.92 2.00 -3.25
CA TYR A 86 -4.07 0.83 -3.08
C TYR A 86 -3.68 0.24 -4.44
N GLU A 87 -2.39 -0.05 -4.58
CA GLU A 87 -1.83 -0.78 -5.72
C GLU A 87 -0.96 -1.92 -5.21
N SER A 88 -1.23 -3.16 -5.66
CA SER A 88 -0.40 -4.34 -5.41
C SER A 88 0.31 -4.75 -6.69
N SER A 89 1.56 -5.21 -6.57
CA SER A 89 2.38 -5.52 -7.73
C SER A 89 3.49 -6.53 -7.44
N PRO A 90 3.79 -7.46 -8.36
CA PRO A 90 4.97 -8.30 -8.29
C PRO A 90 6.25 -7.59 -8.76
N TYR A 91 6.15 -6.36 -9.29
CA TYR A 91 7.26 -5.68 -9.97
C TYR A 91 8.03 -4.68 -9.10
N TYR A 92 7.60 -4.41 -7.88
CA TYR A 92 8.22 -3.38 -7.03
C TYR A 92 9.62 -3.76 -6.55
N ALA A 93 9.95 -5.04 -6.50
CA ALA A 93 11.31 -5.51 -6.22
C ALA A 93 12.30 -5.17 -7.35
N GLY A 94 11.80 -4.67 -8.46
CA GLY A 94 12.53 -4.47 -9.69
C GLY A 94 12.43 -5.72 -10.57
N THR A 95 12.36 -5.48 -11.89
CA THR A 95 12.61 -6.51 -12.89
C THR A 95 14.08 -6.42 -13.28
N ALA A 96 14.63 -7.48 -13.81
CA ALA A 96 16.04 -7.58 -14.20
C ALA A 96 16.53 -6.45 -15.14
N GLY A 97 15.63 -5.64 -15.68
CA GLY A 97 15.96 -4.54 -16.57
C GLY A 97 16.63 -5.05 -17.85
N ASN A 98 17.68 -4.35 -18.29
CA ASN A 98 18.45 -4.70 -19.48
C ASN A 98 19.75 -5.47 -19.15
N ASP A 99 19.86 -6.05 -17.97
CA ASP A 99 21.03 -6.83 -17.60
C ASP A 99 21.04 -8.15 -18.38
N ARG A 100 21.98 -8.29 -19.31
CA ARG A 100 22.10 -9.45 -20.18
C ARG A 100 22.35 -10.75 -19.41
N ASP A 101 22.95 -10.66 -18.23
CA ASP A 101 23.26 -11.82 -17.40
C ASP A 101 22.01 -12.44 -16.76
N LEU A 102 20.87 -11.76 -16.81
CA LEU A 102 19.60 -12.19 -16.23
C LEU A 102 18.60 -12.72 -17.28
N PHE A 103 18.90 -12.58 -18.57
CA PHE A 103 18.07 -13.07 -19.65
C PHE A 103 18.59 -14.37 -20.24
N TRP A 104 17.68 -15.14 -20.81
CA TRP A 104 18.02 -16.34 -21.59
C TRP A 104 19.03 -15.99 -22.66
N ASN A 105 20.18 -16.67 -22.62
CA ASN A 105 21.18 -16.57 -23.68
C ASN A 105 20.76 -17.44 -24.86
N VAL A 106 20.15 -16.84 -25.88
CA VAL A 106 19.73 -17.50 -27.10
C VAL A 106 20.90 -17.95 -27.97
N SER A 107 22.12 -17.56 -27.64
CA SER A 107 23.34 -17.86 -28.38
C SER A 107 24.09 -19.10 -27.86
N HIS A 108 23.60 -19.73 -26.77
CA HIS A 108 24.24 -20.97 -26.29
C HIS A 108 23.94 -22.15 -27.25
N GLU A 109 24.88 -23.03 -27.39
CA GLU A 109 24.73 -24.24 -28.20
C GLU A 109 23.74 -25.23 -27.55
N ILE A 110 22.97 -25.93 -28.38
CA ILE A 110 22.05 -26.96 -27.90
C ILE A 110 22.84 -28.05 -27.18
N GLY A 111 22.49 -28.32 -25.93
CA GLY A 111 23.15 -29.33 -25.10
C GLY A 111 24.20 -28.76 -24.13
N GLU A 112 24.54 -27.47 -24.23
CA GLU A 112 25.32 -26.82 -23.19
C GLU A 112 24.44 -26.51 -21.96
N VAL A 113 24.99 -26.73 -20.78
CA VAL A 113 24.29 -26.30 -19.53
C VAL A 113 24.44 -24.79 -19.37
N PRO A 114 23.38 -24.03 -19.46
CA PRO A 114 23.47 -22.57 -19.24
C PRO A 114 24.01 -22.29 -17.85
N ALA A 115 24.77 -21.19 -17.72
CA ALA A 115 25.20 -20.73 -16.41
C ALA A 115 23.96 -20.46 -15.53
N PRO A 116 24.00 -20.81 -14.24
CA PRO A 116 22.90 -20.58 -13.34
C PRO A 116 22.53 -19.07 -13.35
N PRO A 117 21.24 -18.73 -13.35
CA PRO A 117 20.81 -17.33 -13.35
C PRO A 117 21.37 -16.63 -12.12
N ARG A 118 21.94 -15.44 -12.32
CA ARG A 118 22.31 -14.55 -11.22
C ARG A 118 21.06 -13.80 -10.79
N HIS A 119 20.70 -13.92 -9.53
CA HIS A 119 19.66 -13.10 -8.96
C HIS A 119 20.25 -11.74 -8.58
N PRO A 120 19.68 -10.61 -9.03
CA PRO A 120 20.16 -9.31 -8.61
C PRO A 120 19.99 -9.16 -7.09
N GLU A 121 21.01 -8.59 -6.45
CA GLU A 121 20.82 -8.17 -5.06
C GLU A 121 19.70 -7.10 -5.00
N VAL A 122 18.82 -7.23 -4.02
CA VAL A 122 17.83 -6.20 -3.72
C VAL A 122 18.56 -4.94 -3.26
N VAL A 123 18.76 -3.99 -4.15
CA VAL A 123 19.40 -2.73 -3.82
C VAL A 123 18.43 -1.87 -3.03
N ARG A 124 18.63 -1.81 -1.71
CA ARG A 124 17.90 -0.89 -0.84
C ARG A 124 18.39 0.53 -1.10
N LYS A 125 17.49 1.40 -1.53
CA LYS A 125 17.77 2.84 -1.64
C LYS A 125 17.52 3.50 -0.28
N GLY A 126 18.61 3.84 0.43
CA GLY A 126 18.52 4.44 1.76
C GLY A 126 18.30 3.43 2.88
N GLN A 127 17.89 3.92 4.05
CA GLN A 127 17.64 3.09 5.23
C GLN A 127 16.25 2.43 5.22
N ARG A 128 15.37 2.92 4.35
CA ARG A 128 13.98 2.49 4.24
C ARG A 128 13.66 2.06 2.82
N PRO A 129 13.17 0.84 2.60
CA PRO A 129 12.75 0.37 1.30
C PRO A 129 11.46 1.10 0.89
N ILE A 130 11.53 1.88 -0.18
CA ILE A 130 10.34 2.47 -0.83
C ILE A 130 9.96 1.54 -1.96
N ILE A 131 8.75 0.98 -1.91
CA ILE A 131 8.26 0.06 -2.93
C ILE A 131 8.03 0.84 -4.25
N SER A 132 7.20 1.90 -4.20
CA SER A 132 6.81 2.65 -5.38
C SER A 132 6.39 4.08 -5.04
N ASN A 133 6.42 4.95 -6.06
CA ASN A 133 5.86 6.30 -5.99
C ASN A 133 4.72 6.49 -7.01
N SER A 134 4.27 5.43 -7.69
CA SER A 134 3.39 5.52 -8.87
C SER A 134 2.11 6.34 -8.63
N GLN A 135 1.51 6.22 -7.46
CA GLN A 135 0.25 6.90 -7.12
C GLN A 135 0.43 8.08 -6.14
N VAL A 136 1.59 8.15 -5.46
CA VAL A 136 1.80 9.06 -4.31
C VAL A 136 1.60 10.52 -4.68
N PHE A 137 2.29 11.02 -5.72
CA PHE A 137 2.23 12.43 -6.12
C PHE A 137 0.89 12.83 -6.76
N THR A 138 0.07 11.87 -7.14
CA THR A 138 -1.27 12.12 -7.64
C THR A 138 -2.28 12.23 -6.52
N TRP A 139 -2.28 11.28 -5.58
CA TRP A 139 -3.39 11.10 -4.67
C TRP A 139 -3.17 11.68 -3.28
N VAL A 140 -1.93 11.67 -2.74
CA VAL A 140 -1.67 12.26 -1.41
C VAL A 140 -2.02 13.74 -1.37
N PRO A 141 -1.65 14.57 -2.36
CA PRO A 141 -2.07 15.98 -2.40
C PRO A 141 -3.59 16.18 -2.49
N ARG A 142 -4.35 15.14 -2.85
CA ARG A 142 -5.81 15.18 -2.97
C ARG A 142 -6.55 14.63 -1.74
N GLY A 143 -5.83 14.39 -0.66
CA GLY A 143 -6.42 13.92 0.59
C GLY A 143 -6.70 12.42 0.62
N TYR A 144 -5.85 11.63 -0.04
CA TYR A 144 -5.87 10.18 0.05
C TYR A 144 -4.59 9.67 0.70
N ILE A 145 -4.68 8.51 1.31
CA ILE A 145 -3.53 7.70 1.68
C ILE A 145 -3.20 6.81 0.50
N VAL A 146 -1.93 6.64 0.21
CA VAL A 146 -1.48 5.72 -0.83
C VAL A 146 -0.75 4.55 -0.19
N VAL A 147 -1.16 3.35 -0.56
CA VAL A 147 -0.58 2.09 -0.11
C VAL A 147 -0.10 1.31 -1.33
N HIS A 148 1.13 0.84 -1.26
CA HIS A 148 1.67 -0.12 -2.22
C HIS A 148 2.05 -1.41 -1.50
N SER A 149 1.79 -2.58 -2.11
CA SER A 149 2.28 -3.85 -1.57
C SER A 149 3.01 -4.66 -2.63
N SER A 150 4.03 -5.40 -2.20
CA SER A 150 4.60 -6.45 -3.04
C SER A 150 3.73 -7.70 -2.99
N SER A 151 3.53 -8.35 -4.15
CA SER A 151 2.82 -9.64 -4.24
C SER A 151 3.55 -10.73 -3.44
N PRO A 152 2.88 -11.84 -3.06
CA PRO A 152 3.50 -12.95 -2.35
C PRO A 152 4.79 -13.42 -3.03
N GLY A 153 5.83 -13.69 -2.23
CA GLY A 153 7.13 -14.15 -2.71
C GLY A 153 7.95 -13.15 -3.52
N THR A 154 7.55 -11.86 -3.52
CA THR A 154 8.27 -10.79 -4.22
C THR A 154 8.69 -9.69 -3.26
N GLY A 155 9.78 -9.00 -3.56
CA GLY A 155 10.28 -7.89 -2.75
C GLY A 155 10.64 -8.32 -1.33
N LEU A 156 9.95 -7.76 -0.36
CA LEU A 156 10.08 -8.09 1.06
C LEU A 156 8.85 -8.82 1.62
N SER A 157 7.92 -9.24 0.76
CA SER A 157 6.80 -10.10 1.12
C SER A 157 7.27 -11.55 1.29
N ASP A 158 6.65 -12.26 2.23
CA ASP A 158 6.86 -13.69 2.43
C ASP A 158 6.13 -14.52 1.39
N GLY A 159 6.37 -15.82 1.41
CA GLY A 159 5.69 -16.82 0.62
C GLY A 159 6.27 -17.09 -0.75
N SER A 160 5.54 -17.84 -1.55
CA SER A 160 5.93 -18.28 -2.89
C SER A 160 5.15 -17.52 -3.97
N PRO A 161 5.85 -17.03 -5.02
CA PRO A 161 5.19 -16.32 -6.11
C PRO A 161 4.37 -17.27 -6.98
N THR A 162 3.22 -16.79 -7.44
CA THR A 162 2.38 -17.49 -8.42
C THR A 162 2.06 -16.57 -9.60
N VAL A 163 1.34 -17.10 -10.58
CA VAL A 163 0.75 -16.31 -11.66
C VAL A 163 -0.75 -16.56 -11.66
N GLY A 164 -1.50 -15.65 -11.02
CA GLY A 164 -2.95 -15.76 -10.91
C GLY A 164 -3.42 -16.84 -9.93
N GLY A 165 -2.60 -17.23 -8.96
CA GLY A 165 -2.98 -18.15 -7.89
C GLY A 165 -3.87 -17.49 -6.82
N ASP A 166 -4.44 -18.32 -5.94
CA ASP A 166 -5.34 -17.85 -4.88
C ASP A 166 -4.65 -16.85 -3.93
N ASN A 167 -3.35 -17.06 -3.64
CA ASN A 167 -2.57 -16.16 -2.80
C ASN A 167 -2.48 -14.73 -3.37
N GLU A 168 -2.54 -14.56 -4.70
CA GLU A 168 -2.55 -13.23 -5.31
C GLU A 168 -3.90 -12.51 -5.22
N SER A 169 -4.98 -13.23 -4.90
CA SER A 169 -6.29 -12.66 -4.56
C SER A 169 -6.40 -12.37 -3.06
N LEU A 170 -5.88 -13.30 -2.24
CA LEU A 170 -6.00 -13.29 -0.78
C LEU A 170 -5.01 -12.32 -0.13
N ALA A 171 -3.83 -12.11 -0.71
CA ALA A 171 -2.86 -11.14 -0.19
C ALA A 171 -3.41 -9.70 -0.20
N PRO A 172 -3.94 -9.14 -1.31
CA PRO A 172 -4.58 -7.84 -1.28
C PRO A 172 -5.84 -7.80 -0.41
N LYS A 173 -6.59 -8.92 -0.27
CA LYS A 173 -7.71 -9.02 0.67
C LYS A 173 -7.24 -8.76 2.10
N ALA A 174 -6.18 -9.43 2.56
CA ALA A 174 -5.62 -9.22 3.91
C ALA A 174 -5.19 -7.76 4.14
N VAL A 175 -4.50 -7.15 3.17
CA VAL A 175 -4.13 -5.72 3.26
C VAL A 175 -5.36 -4.82 3.38
N ILE A 176 -6.41 -5.07 2.59
CA ILE A 176 -7.66 -4.31 2.65
C ILE A 176 -8.38 -4.49 3.99
N GLU A 177 -8.37 -5.69 4.55
CA GLU A 177 -8.97 -5.99 5.87
C GLU A 177 -8.18 -5.31 6.99
N TRP A 178 -6.85 -5.33 6.95
CA TRP A 178 -6.03 -4.55 7.87
C TRP A 178 -6.30 -3.04 7.79
N LEU A 179 -6.43 -2.48 6.58
CA LEU A 179 -6.79 -1.08 6.36
C LEU A 179 -8.18 -0.73 6.93
N ALA A 180 -9.05 -1.72 7.06
CA ALA A 180 -10.37 -1.61 7.68
C ALA A 180 -10.36 -1.93 9.19
N GLY A 181 -9.20 -2.24 9.77
CA GLY A 181 -9.06 -2.58 11.19
C GLY A 181 -9.53 -3.98 11.57
N LYS A 182 -9.61 -4.91 10.60
CA LYS A 182 -10.10 -6.28 10.79
C LYS A 182 -8.99 -7.32 10.84
N ASP A 183 -7.74 -6.97 10.51
CA ASP A 183 -6.61 -7.87 10.41
C ASP A 183 -5.34 -7.33 11.08
N ASN A 184 -4.28 -8.11 11.14
CA ASN A 184 -3.04 -7.79 11.82
C ASN A 184 -2.01 -7.18 10.88
N GLY A 185 -1.45 -6.04 11.30
CA GLY A 185 -0.25 -5.48 10.69
C GLY A 185 0.88 -5.40 11.73
N TYR A 186 2.12 -5.36 11.26
CA TYR A 186 3.32 -5.38 12.08
C TYR A 186 4.32 -4.31 11.60
N VAL A 187 5.13 -3.81 12.53
CA VAL A 187 6.18 -2.83 12.20
C VAL A 187 7.43 -3.48 11.61
N GLU A 188 7.56 -4.79 11.72
CA GLU A 188 8.70 -5.59 11.24
C GLU A 188 8.22 -6.89 10.61
N ARG A 189 9.02 -7.41 9.65
CA ARG A 189 8.73 -8.65 8.94
C ARG A 189 8.55 -9.84 9.89
N THR A 190 9.44 -9.98 10.87
CA THR A 190 9.49 -11.10 11.82
C THR A 190 9.21 -10.69 13.26
N GLY A 191 8.83 -9.44 13.51
CA GLY A 191 8.55 -8.92 14.85
C GLY A 191 7.12 -9.19 15.30
N ASP A 192 6.86 -8.97 16.58
CA ASP A 192 5.54 -9.15 17.21
C ASP A 192 4.81 -7.84 17.48
N GLN A 193 5.45 -6.69 17.20
CA GLN A 193 4.87 -5.39 17.45
C GLN A 193 3.79 -5.09 16.41
N LYS A 194 2.53 -5.16 16.85
CA LYS A 194 1.37 -4.89 15.99
C LYS A 194 1.19 -3.40 15.74
N VAL A 195 0.68 -3.08 14.57
CA VAL A 195 0.30 -1.74 14.15
C VAL A 195 -1.08 -1.76 13.50
N GLN A 196 -1.89 -0.76 13.80
CA GLN A 196 -3.21 -0.58 13.21
C GLN A 196 -3.21 0.59 12.25
N ALA A 197 -4.01 0.50 11.20
CA ALA A 197 -4.23 1.58 10.23
C ALA A 197 -5.20 2.64 10.78
N PHE A 198 -4.91 3.21 11.97
CA PHE A 198 -5.78 4.15 12.69
C PHE A 198 -6.14 5.41 11.87
N TRP A 199 -5.33 5.72 10.89
CA TRP A 199 -5.45 6.83 9.96
C TRP A 199 -6.36 6.53 8.76
N SER A 200 -6.78 5.28 8.57
CA SER A 200 -7.65 4.87 7.46
C SER A 200 -9.13 5.04 7.82
N THR A 201 -9.95 5.40 6.83
CA THR A 201 -11.41 5.35 6.94
C THR A 201 -11.98 3.95 6.75
N GLY A 202 -11.15 2.96 6.42
CA GLY A 202 -11.59 1.63 6.02
C GLY A 202 -12.23 1.57 4.63
N LYS A 203 -12.12 2.65 3.84
CA LYS A 203 -12.60 2.68 2.44
C LYS A 203 -11.41 2.62 1.51
N VAL A 204 -11.31 1.55 0.73
CA VAL A 204 -10.18 1.28 -0.17
C VAL A 204 -10.65 1.28 -1.62
N GLY A 205 -9.92 2.01 -2.47
CA GLY A 205 -10.01 1.90 -3.92
C GLY A 205 -8.72 1.26 -4.45
N MET A 206 -8.80 0.28 -5.32
CA MET A 206 -7.63 -0.30 -5.99
C MET A 206 -7.50 0.16 -7.43
N THR A 207 -6.26 0.32 -7.86
CA THR A 207 -5.92 0.61 -9.26
C THR A 207 -4.62 -0.08 -9.64
N GLY A 208 -4.34 -0.11 -10.91
CA GLY A 208 -3.09 -0.62 -11.49
C GLY A 208 -3.22 -0.88 -12.98
N THR A 209 -2.09 -1.03 -13.64
CA THR A 209 -2.02 -1.25 -15.09
C THR A 209 -1.43 -2.62 -15.39
N SER A 210 -1.93 -3.30 -16.43
CA SER A 210 -1.47 -4.62 -16.87
C SER A 210 -1.67 -5.67 -15.76
N TYR A 211 -0.64 -6.38 -15.32
CA TYR A 211 -0.74 -7.33 -14.22
C TYR A 211 -1.23 -6.67 -12.91
N ASN A 212 -0.76 -5.46 -12.61
CA ASN A 212 -1.26 -4.68 -11.48
C ASN A 212 -2.74 -4.30 -11.65
N GLY A 213 -3.24 -4.26 -12.88
CA GLY A 213 -4.67 -4.09 -13.19
C GLY A 213 -5.47 -5.38 -13.03
N THR A 214 -4.83 -6.55 -13.18
CA THR A 214 -5.45 -7.86 -12.94
C THR A 214 -5.70 -8.12 -11.45
N ILE A 215 -4.77 -7.71 -10.59
CA ILE A 215 -4.87 -7.93 -9.12
C ILE A 215 -6.13 -7.29 -8.51
N PRO A 216 -6.54 -6.06 -8.84
CA PRO A 216 -7.82 -5.50 -8.35
C PRO A 216 -9.05 -6.34 -8.72
N LEU A 217 -9.06 -6.95 -9.91
CA LEU A 217 -10.14 -7.87 -10.30
C LEU A 217 -10.14 -9.12 -9.42
N ALA A 218 -8.96 -9.72 -9.20
CA ALA A 218 -8.79 -10.87 -8.32
C ALA A 218 -9.22 -10.55 -6.88
N ALA A 219 -8.77 -9.41 -6.32
CA ALA A 219 -9.18 -8.96 -5.00
C ALA A 219 -10.70 -8.77 -4.88
N ALA A 220 -11.34 -8.22 -5.92
CA ALA A 220 -12.79 -8.01 -5.93
C ALA A 220 -13.58 -9.33 -5.89
N THR A 221 -13.04 -10.43 -6.44
CA THR A 221 -13.70 -11.75 -6.39
C THR A 221 -13.80 -12.31 -4.97
N THR A 222 -12.96 -11.85 -4.05
CA THR A 222 -12.99 -12.28 -2.64
C THR A 222 -14.19 -11.71 -1.87
N GLY A 223 -14.88 -10.72 -2.43
CA GLY A 223 -16.00 -10.06 -1.77
C GLY A 223 -15.61 -9.21 -0.56
N VAL A 224 -14.32 -8.83 -0.41
CA VAL A 224 -13.83 -8.04 0.72
C VAL A 224 -14.59 -6.72 0.83
N GLU A 225 -15.30 -6.52 1.94
CA GLU A 225 -16.29 -5.46 2.12
C GLU A 225 -15.69 -4.05 2.02
N ALA A 226 -14.46 -3.86 2.50
CA ALA A 226 -13.79 -2.55 2.53
C ALA A 226 -13.31 -2.07 1.16
N LEU A 227 -13.25 -2.94 0.13
CA LEU A 227 -12.99 -2.57 -1.25
C LEU A 227 -14.23 -1.88 -1.84
N LYS A 228 -14.12 -0.58 -2.14
CA LYS A 228 -15.25 0.25 -2.59
C LYS A 228 -15.24 0.54 -4.09
N ALA A 229 -14.07 0.52 -4.72
CA ALA A 229 -13.92 0.76 -6.14
C ALA A 229 -12.66 0.09 -6.68
N ILE A 230 -12.70 -0.31 -7.95
CA ILE A 230 -11.53 -0.75 -8.69
C ILE A 230 -11.43 0.01 -10.01
N ILE A 231 -10.21 0.35 -10.41
CA ILE A 231 -9.91 0.94 -11.72
C ILE A 231 -8.82 0.08 -12.36
N PRO A 232 -9.19 -1.07 -12.94
CA PRO A 232 -8.24 -1.94 -13.63
C PRO A 232 -7.92 -1.37 -15.01
N VAL A 233 -6.68 -1.04 -15.28
CA VAL A 233 -6.23 -0.50 -16.56
C VAL A 233 -5.58 -1.62 -17.37
N ALA A 234 -6.14 -1.95 -18.54
CA ALA A 234 -5.67 -3.01 -19.43
C ALA A 234 -5.34 -4.34 -18.69
N PRO A 235 -6.26 -4.87 -17.88
CA PRO A 235 -6.03 -6.09 -17.12
C PRO A 235 -5.98 -7.32 -18.02
N ASN A 236 -5.26 -8.36 -17.59
CA ASN A 236 -5.41 -9.68 -18.18
C ASN A 236 -6.63 -10.38 -17.53
N THR A 237 -7.64 -10.66 -18.31
CA THR A 237 -8.88 -11.32 -17.86
C THR A 237 -8.97 -12.80 -18.27
N SER A 238 -8.06 -13.26 -19.11
CA SER A 238 -7.97 -14.67 -19.55
C SER A 238 -6.56 -15.00 -19.99
N TYR A 239 -5.87 -15.75 -19.17
CA TYR A 239 -4.51 -16.21 -19.48
C TYR A 239 -4.46 -17.11 -20.73
N TYR A 240 -5.52 -17.90 -20.97
CA TYR A 240 -5.62 -18.71 -22.18
C TYR A 240 -5.60 -17.84 -23.44
N HIS A 241 -6.48 -16.85 -23.54
CA HIS A 241 -6.53 -15.96 -24.72
C HIS A 241 -5.28 -15.06 -24.81
N TYR A 242 -4.70 -14.67 -23.69
CA TYR A 242 -3.53 -13.81 -23.67
C TYR A 242 -2.27 -14.53 -24.17
N TYR A 243 -2.04 -15.78 -23.75
CA TYR A 243 -0.83 -16.52 -24.11
C TYR A 243 -1.00 -17.42 -25.34
N ARG A 244 -2.20 -17.82 -25.70
CA ARG A 244 -2.45 -18.79 -26.75
C ARG A 244 -2.90 -18.19 -28.08
N SER A 245 -3.43 -17.00 -28.14
CA SER A 245 -3.74 -16.24 -29.38
C SER A 245 -4.31 -17.06 -30.54
N ASN A 246 -5.23 -17.97 -30.38
CA ASN A 246 -5.80 -18.90 -31.35
C ASN A 246 -5.23 -20.34 -31.32
N GLY A 247 -4.67 -20.80 -30.25
CA GLY A 247 -4.29 -22.20 -30.02
C GLY A 247 -2.83 -22.42 -29.93
#